data_41e5ff346ecd48153a67fce94cda9048
#
_entry.id   41e5ff346ecd48153a67fce94cda9048
#
_cell.length_a   1.000
_cell.length_b   1.000
_cell.length_c   1.000
_cell.angle_alpha   90.00
_cell.angle_beta   90.00
_cell.angle_gamma   90.00
#
_symmetry.space_group_name_H-M   'P 1'
#
loop_
_entity.id
_entity.type
_entity.pdbx_description
1 polymer ?
#
loop_
_entity_poly.entity_id
_entity_poly.type
_entity_poly.pdbx_seq_one_letter_code
_entity_poly.pdbx_strand_id
1 'polypeptide(L)'
;MSSNLATKLREGTKKAHSMAENMGFVKCFLKGVVEKNSYRKLIGNFYFIYSAMEEEMDRHKDHPLLGKIYYQQLNRQRSLEQDLSFYHGADWKSQIVLSPAGQAYVNRIREIANSAPELLIAHSYTRYIGDLSGGQILKNIAVRAMNLAEGEGTAFYEFQDIPDEKQFKVGYRQALDELPIDDATASRIVEEANAAFGMNMKLFQEMEGSLIKSIGQMLFNTLTRRRNRGSTELATAE
;
A
#
# COMPACT_ATOMS: atom_id res chain seq x y z
N MET A 1 -19.05 14.00 24.02
CA MET A 1 -18.94 14.91 22.84
C MET A 1 -18.28 14.08 21.73
N SER A 2 -18.77 14.20 20.50
CA SER A 2 -18.11 13.55 19.34
C SER A 2 -16.75 14.19 19.12
N SER A 3 -15.71 13.37 18.88
CA SER A 3 -14.34 13.88 18.63
C SER A 3 -14.18 14.49 17.24
N ASN A 4 -15.13 14.23 16.33
CA ASN A 4 -15.05 14.56 14.90
C ASN A 4 -13.72 14.12 14.24
N LEU A 5 -13.15 13.02 14.75
CA LEU A 5 -11.82 12.54 14.35
C LEU A 5 -11.78 12.18 12.86
N ALA A 6 -12.82 11.56 12.32
CA ALA A 6 -12.89 11.20 10.90
C ALA A 6 -12.79 12.43 10.00
N THR A 7 -13.48 13.53 10.37
CA THR A 7 -13.40 14.81 9.64
C THR A 7 -12.00 15.42 9.79
N LYS A 8 -11.44 15.46 11.00
CA LYS A 8 -10.10 15.99 11.26
C LYS A 8 -9.03 15.22 10.47
N LEU A 9 -9.11 13.90 10.44
CA LEU A 9 -8.21 13.06 9.64
C LEU A 9 -8.33 13.38 8.15
N ARG A 10 -9.56 13.40 7.62
CA ARG A 10 -9.80 13.69 6.21
C ARG A 10 -9.24 15.06 5.79
N GLU A 11 -9.57 16.11 6.53
CA GLU A 11 -9.15 17.46 6.18
C GLU A 11 -7.65 17.68 6.47
N GLY A 12 -7.17 17.15 7.60
CA GLY A 12 -5.78 17.31 8.03
C GLY A 12 -4.77 16.53 7.18
N THR A 13 -5.20 15.48 6.46
CA THR A 13 -4.32 14.69 5.58
C THR A 13 -4.49 15.01 4.09
N LYS A 14 -5.41 15.88 3.70
CA LYS A 14 -5.73 16.20 2.29
C LYS A 14 -4.51 16.60 1.47
N LYS A 15 -3.62 17.41 2.03
CA LYS A 15 -2.37 17.83 1.37
C LYS A 15 -1.42 16.65 1.18
N ALA A 16 -1.19 15.85 2.22
CA ALA A 16 -0.31 14.69 2.17
C ALA A 16 -0.82 13.62 1.19
N HIS A 17 -2.14 13.39 1.17
CA HIS A 17 -2.81 12.51 0.20
C HIS A 17 -2.54 12.97 -1.25
N SER A 18 -2.78 14.26 -1.54
CA SER A 18 -2.50 14.83 -2.87
C SER A 18 -1.02 14.73 -3.26
N MET A 19 -0.11 14.92 -2.31
CA MET A 19 1.32 14.74 -2.56
C MET A 19 1.65 13.29 -2.90
N ALA A 20 1.08 12.32 -2.19
CA ALA A 20 1.30 10.89 -2.46
C ALA A 20 0.79 10.49 -3.86
N GLU A 21 -0.41 10.94 -4.27
CA GLU A 21 -0.93 10.71 -5.63
C GLU A 21 -0.05 11.33 -6.72
N ASN A 22 0.66 12.41 -6.39
CA ASN A 22 1.56 13.09 -7.31
C ASN A 22 2.96 12.48 -7.43
N MET A 23 3.30 11.45 -6.65
CA MET A 23 4.55 10.70 -6.80
C MET A 23 4.65 10.07 -8.19
N GLY A 24 5.85 10.05 -8.77
CA GLY A 24 6.08 9.54 -10.12
C GLY A 24 5.63 8.09 -10.29
N PHE A 25 5.93 7.23 -9.31
CA PHE A 25 5.47 5.83 -9.31
C PHE A 25 3.94 5.73 -9.37
N VAL A 26 3.22 6.49 -8.51
CA VAL A 26 1.75 6.46 -8.45
C VAL A 26 1.15 7.02 -9.75
N LYS A 27 1.69 8.12 -10.28
CA LYS A 27 1.26 8.68 -11.58
C LYS A 27 1.45 7.70 -12.74
N CYS A 28 2.57 6.99 -12.79
CA CYS A 28 2.81 5.94 -13.78
C CYS A 28 1.77 4.82 -13.62
N PHE A 29 1.55 4.36 -12.39
CA PHE A 29 0.55 3.34 -12.09
C PHE A 29 -0.85 3.76 -12.58
N LEU A 30 -1.31 4.95 -12.19
CA LEU A 30 -2.63 5.48 -12.57
C LEU A 30 -2.79 5.66 -14.10
N LYS A 31 -1.69 5.83 -14.83
CA LYS A 31 -1.67 5.86 -16.31
C LYS A 31 -1.58 4.46 -16.96
N GLY A 32 -1.64 3.39 -16.16
CA GLY A 32 -1.52 2.02 -16.65
C GLY A 32 -0.09 1.58 -16.97
N VAL A 33 0.92 2.32 -16.51
CA VAL A 33 2.32 1.94 -16.63
C VAL A 33 2.72 1.20 -15.34
N VAL A 34 2.49 -0.10 -15.33
CA VAL A 34 2.79 -0.98 -14.18
C VAL A 34 3.83 -2.01 -14.61
N GLU A 35 5.02 -1.92 -14.02
CA GLU A 35 6.08 -2.89 -14.25
C GLU A 35 6.00 -4.01 -13.19
N LYS A 36 5.94 -5.27 -13.65
CA LYS A 36 5.66 -6.43 -12.79
C LYS A 36 6.64 -6.58 -11.63
N ASN A 37 7.94 -6.33 -11.84
CA ASN A 37 8.93 -6.47 -10.76
C ASN A 37 8.80 -5.37 -9.71
N SER A 38 8.48 -4.13 -10.13
CA SER A 38 8.22 -3.02 -9.22
C SER A 38 6.96 -3.26 -8.39
N TYR A 39 5.90 -3.81 -9.02
CA TYR A 39 4.68 -4.21 -8.34
C TYR A 39 4.92 -5.33 -7.31
N ARG A 40 5.68 -6.38 -7.69
CA ARG A 40 6.07 -7.47 -6.78
C ARG A 40 6.81 -6.96 -5.55
N LYS A 41 7.75 -6.02 -5.73
CA LYS A 41 8.47 -5.38 -4.63
C LYS A 41 7.56 -4.57 -3.73
N LEU A 42 6.59 -3.85 -4.31
CA LEU A 42 5.60 -3.10 -3.56
C LEU A 42 4.75 -4.02 -2.68
N ILE A 43 4.19 -5.10 -3.25
CA ILE A 43 3.40 -6.10 -2.53
C ILE A 43 4.24 -6.79 -1.43
N GLY A 44 5.51 -7.09 -1.69
CA GLY A 44 6.43 -7.61 -0.68
C GLY A 44 6.62 -6.65 0.50
N ASN A 45 6.80 -5.35 0.24
CA ASN A 45 6.88 -4.35 1.31
C ASN A 45 5.56 -4.21 2.07
N PHE A 46 4.44 -4.24 1.35
CA PHE A 46 3.12 -4.20 1.97
C PHE A 46 2.90 -5.39 2.90
N TYR A 47 3.33 -6.59 2.53
CA TYR A 47 3.25 -7.75 3.41
C TYR A 47 3.88 -7.48 4.79
N PHE A 48 5.09 -6.95 4.84
CA PHE A 48 5.74 -6.65 6.12
C PHE A 48 5.06 -5.52 6.90
N ILE A 49 4.61 -4.46 6.19
CA ILE A 49 3.97 -3.30 6.82
C ILE A 49 2.60 -3.70 7.40
N TYR A 50 1.77 -4.42 6.61
CA TYR A 50 0.44 -4.86 7.08
C TYR A 50 0.58 -5.92 8.17
N SER A 51 1.50 -6.88 8.04
CA SER A 51 1.74 -7.88 9.08
C SER A 51 2.10 -7.21 10.41
N ALA A 52 3.01 -6.23 10.40
CA ALA A 52 3.37 -5.49 11.61
C ALA A 52 2.18 -4.70 12.18
N MET A 53 1.40 -4.03 11.34
CA MET A 53 0.24 -3.26 11.78
C MET A 53 -0.85 -4.17 12.36
N GLU A 54 -1.15 -5.27 11.71
CA GLU A 54 -2.18 -6.23 12.11
C GLU A 54 -1.79 -6.98 13.40
N GLU A 55 -0.52 -7.36 13.53
CA GLU A 55 0.05 -7.92 14.76
C GLU A 55 -0.11 -6.96 15.95
N GLU A 56 0.25 -5.69 15.75
CA GLU A 56 0.15 -4.69 16.80
C GLU A 56 -1.30 -4.29 17.11
N MET A 57 -2.17 -4.23 16.11
CA MET A 57 -3.61 -4.00 16.32
C MET A 57 -4.25 -5.16 17.08
N ASP A 58 -3.91 -6.42 16.79
CA ASP A 58 -4.41 -7.58 17.52
C ASP A 58 -3.90 -7.60 18.98
N ARG A 59 -2.62 -7.28 19.19
CA ARG A 59 -2.03 -7.16 20.52
C ARG A 59 -2.75 -6.12 21.38
N HIS A 60 -3.29 -5.07 20.77
CA HIS A 60 -3.97 -3.97 21.43
C HIS A 60 -5.50 -3.98 21.24
N LYS A 61 -6.11 -5.10 20.86
CA LYS A 61 -7.56 -5.20 20.59
C LYS A 61 -8.44 -4.88 21.81
N ASP A 62 -7.91 -5.05 23.00
CA ASP A 62 -8.61 -4.71 24.26
C ASP A 62 -8.30 -3.28 24.76
N HIS A 63 -7.49 -2.51 24.01
CA HIS A 63 -7.23 -1.11 24.33
C HIS A 63 -8.49 -0.27 24.14
N PRO A 64 -8.84 0.67 25.07
CA PRO A 64 -10.12 1.38 25.10
C PRO A 64 -10.47 2.14 23.79
N LEU A 65 -9.47 2.56 23.03
CA LEU A 65 -9.65 3.26 21.77
C LEU A 65 -9.52 2.31 20.57
N LEU A 66 -8.46 1.50 20.52
CA LEU A 66 -8.17 0.63 19.38
C LEU A 66 -9.21 -0.48 19.19
N GLY A 67 -9.70 -1.07 20.28
CA GLY A 67 -10.72 -2.12 20.20
C GLY A 67 -12.00 -1.68 19.53
N LYS A 68 -12.32 -0.37 19.55
CA LYS A 68 -13.50 0.18 18.89
C LYS A 68 -13.38 0.28 17.37
N ILE A 69 -12.15 0.25 16.84
CA ILE A 69 -11.86 0.34 15.41
C ILE A 69 -11.07 -0.87 14.91
N TYR A 70 -10.96 -1.92 15.73
CA TYR A 70 -10.33 -3.17 15.37
C TYR A 70 -11.32 -4.06 14.62
N TYR A 71 -11.12 -4.22 13.32
CA TYR A 71 -11.95 -5.02 12.42
C TYR A 71 -11.07 -6.03 11.68
N GLN A 72 -11.13 -7.30 12.07
CA GLN A 72 -10.35 -8.39 11.46
C GLN A 72 -10.60 -8.54 9.94
N GLN A 73 -11.80 -8.21 9.47
CA GLN A 73 -12.14 -8.24 8.04
C GLN A 73 -11.35 -7.24 7.20
N LEU A 74 -10.68 -6.27 7.83
CA LEU A 74 -9.74 -5.36 7.16
C LEU A 74 -8.37 -5.97 6.93
N ASN A 75 -7.99 -7.04 7.63
CA ASN A 75 -6.65 -7.61 7.58
C ASN A 75 -6.28 -8.03 6.16
N ARG A 76 -5.08 -7.66 5.72
CA ARG A 76 -4.57 -7.89 4.36
C ARG A 76 -3.45 -8.90 4.29
N GLN A 77 -2.90 -9.34 5.42
CA GLN A 77 -1.76 -10.28 5.44
C GLN A 77 -2.05 -11.52 4.59
N ARG A 78 -3.20 -12.16 4.77
CA ARG A 78 -3.57 -13.37 4.02
C ARG A 78 -3.71 -13.12 2.52
N SER A 79 -4.31 -12.01 2.12
CA SER A 79 -4.46 -11.63 0.71
C SER A 79 -3.09 -11.33 0.09
N LEU A 80 -2.18 -10.68 0.83
CA LEU A 80 -0.81 -10.42 0.40
C LEU A 80 0.00 -11.71 0.27
N GLU A 81 -0.17 -12.69 1.17
CA GLU A 81 0.44 -14.01 1.04
C GLU A 81 -0.01 -14.75 -0.23
N GLN A 82 -1.30 -14.63 -0.56
CA GLN A 82 -1.84 -15.18 -1.81
C GLN A 82 -1.21 -14.53 -3.04
N ASP A 83 -1.13 -13.21 -3.08
CA ASP A 83 -0.49 -12.49 -4.18
C ASP A 83 1.01 -12.81 -4.29
N LEU A 84 1.72 -12.86 -3.16
CA LEU A 84 3.14 -13.21 -3.14
C LEU A 84 3.39 -14.64 -3.63
N SER A 85 2.53 -15.58 -3.23
CA SER A 85 2.58 -16.96 -3.72
C SER A 85 2.35 -17.03 -5.23
N PHE A 86 1.42 -16.26 -5.78
CA PHE A 86 1.21 -16.14 -7.22
C PHE A 86 2.45 -15.59 -7.95
N TYR A 87 3.07 -14.54 -7.41
CA TYR A 87 4.20 -13.88 -8.08
C TYR A 87 5.53 -14.61 -7.92
N HIS A 88 5.74 -15.33 -6.84
CA HIS A 88 7.05 -15.92 -6.46
C HIS A 88 7.01 -17.45 -6.31
N GLY A 89 5.81 -18.07 -6.30
CA GLY A 89 5.66 -19.50 -6.02
C GLY A 89 5.65 -19.81 -4.52
N ALA A 90 5.73 -21.10 -4.18
CA ALA A 90 5.61 -21.60 -2.81
C ALA A 90 6.68 -21.03 -1.85
N ASP A 91 7.89 -20.77 -2.35
CA ASP A 91 9.04 -20.31 -1.57
C ASP A 91 9.13 -18.77 -1.51
N TRP A 92 8.02 -18.06 -1.73
CA TRP A 92 7.99 -16.60 -1.79
C TRP A 92 8.61 -15.88 -0.57
N LYS A 93 8.51 -16.47 0.63
CA LYS A 93 9.08 -15.90 1.86
C LYS A 93 10.59 -15.69 1.79
N SER A 94 11.30 -16.57 1.09
CA SER A 94 12.75 -16.47 0.89
C SER A 94 13.15 -15.45 -0.19
N GLN A 95 12.20 -15.00 -1.01
CA GLN A 95 12.45 -14.17 -2.18
C GLN A 95 12.08 -12.69 -1.97
N ILE A 96 11.32 -12.38 -0.93
CA ILE A 96 10.94 -10.99 -0.62
C ILE A 96 11.95 -10.36 0.34
N VAL A 97 12.26 -9.10 0.09
CA VAL A 97 13.18 -8.32 0.92
C VAL A 97 12.48 -7.02 1.30
N LEU A 98 12.46 -6.76 2.61
CA LEU A 98 11.98 -5.49 3.13
C LEU A 98 12.94 -4.37 2.76
N SER A 99 12.45 -3.34 2.10
CA SER A 99 13.26 -2.19 1.70
C SER A 99 13.60 -1.28 2.89
N PRO A 100 14.60 -0.40 2.77
CA PRO A 100 14.91 0.58 3.82
C PRO A 100 13.71 1.43 4.24
N ALA A 101 12.91 1.94 3.28
CA ALA A 101 11.69 2.70 3.58
C ALA A 101 10.61 1.82 4.24
N GLY A 102 10.45 0.57 3.79
CA GLY A 102 9.58 -0.41 4.41
C GLY A 102 9.99 -0.72 5.85
N GLN A 103 11.30 -0.91 6.10
CA GLN A 103 11.83 -1.15 7.44
C GLN A 103 11.58 0.05 8.38
N ALA A 104 11.78 1.26 7.90
CA ALA A 104 11.49 2.47 8.67
C ALA A 104 10.00 2.56 9.04
N TYR A 105 9.11 2.16 8.12
CA TYR A 105 7.67 2.12 8.38
C TYR A 105 7.31 1.07 9.44
N VAL A 106 7.80 -0.15 9.31
CA VAL A 106 7.60 -1.24 10.29
C VAL A 106 8.11 -0.82 11.66
N ASN A 107 9.31 -0.22 11.73
CA ASN A 107 9.88 0.26 12.98
C ASN A 107 8.99 1.32 13.65
N ARG A 108 8.44 2.26 12.87
CA ARG A 108 7.52 3.28 13.40
C ARG A 108 6.25 2.68 13.96
N ILE A 109 5.63 1.74 13.26
CA ILE A 109 4.44 1.03 13.74
C ILE A 109 4.72 0.39 15.11
N ARG A 110 5.84 -0.32 15.25
CA ARG A 110 6.23 -0.99 16.51
C ARG A 110 6.59 0.00 17.61
N GLU A 111 7.25 1.10 17.27
CA GLU A 111 7.59 2.17 18.20
C GLU A 111 6.33 2.76 18.85
N ILE A 112 5.37 3.20 18.03
CA ILE A 112 4.13 3.81 18.53
C ILE A 112 3.26 2.78 19.28
N ALA A 113 3.21 1.54 18.83
CA ALA A 113 2.48 0.49 19.51
C ALA A 113 2.96 0.29 20.97
N ASN A 114 4.25 0.50 21.24
CA ASN A 114 4.82 0.38 22.58
C ASN A 114 4.71 1.66 23.43
N SER A 115 4.69 2.85 22.80
CA SER A 115 4.78 4.13 23.52
C SER A 115 3.47 4.94 23.55
N ALA A 116 2.65 4.82 22.49
CA ALA A 116 1.41 5.57 22.30
C ALA A 116 0.48 4.81 21.35
N PRO A 117 -0.07 3.64 21.81
CA PRO A 117 -0.79 2.71 20.92
C PRO A 117 -2.00 3.36 20.22
N GLU A 118 -2.60 4.40 20.80
CA GLU A 118 -3.68 5.16 20.14
C GLU A 118 -3.27 5.74 18.78
N LEU A 119 -1.98 5.94 18.52
CA LEU A 119 -1.49 6.45 17.22
C LEU A 119 -1.58 5.39 16.10
N LEU A 120 -1.77 4.11 16.43
CA LEU A 120 -2.08 3.07 15.42
C LEU A 120 -3.38 3.37 14.67
N ILE A 121 -4.30 4.16 15.24
CA ILE A 121 -5.50 4.65 14.56
C ILE A 121 -5.14 5.38 13.27
N ALA A 122 -4.07 6.16 13.28
CA ALA A 122 -3.59 6.90 12.11
C ALA A 122 -3.16 5.98 10.97
N HIS A 123 -2.44 4.92 11.28
CA HIS A 123 -1.97 3.92 10.30
C HIS A 123 -3.13 3.09 9.75
N SER A 124 -4.01 2.60 10.63
CA SER A 124 -5.22 1.87 10.25
C SER A 124 -6.11 2.71 9.32
N TYR A 125 -6.38 3.97 9.68
CA TYR A 125 -7.14 4.88 8.83
C TYR A 125 -6.48 5.11 7.47
N THR A 126 -5.19 5.46 7.46
CA THR A 126 -4.44 5.81 6.24
C THR A 126 -4.39 4.63 5.27
N ARG A 127 -4.18 3.41 5.78
CA ARG A 127 -4.11 2.20 4.97
C ARG A 127 -5.50 1.72 4.54
N TYR A 128 -6.33 1.30 5.47
CA TYR A 128 -7.57 0.60 5.16
C TYR A 128 -8.61 1.47 4.47
N ILE A 129 -8.79 2.73 4.88
CA ILE A 129 -9.74 3.62 4.21
C ILE A 129 -9.23 4.01 2.82
N GLY A 130 -7.92 4.12 2.63
CA GLY A 130 -7.29 4.29 1.32
C GLY A 130 -7.55 3.09 0.41
N ASP A 131 -7.31 1.87 0.90
CA ASP A 131 -7.49 0.63 0.16
C ASP A 131 -8.96 0.40 -0.23
N LEU A 132 -9.90 0.60 0.71
CA LEU A 132 -11.34 0.52 0.45
C LEU A 132 -11.88 1.63 -0.48
N SER A 133 -11.16 2.74 -0.63
CA SER A 133 -11.62 3.86 -1.45
C SER A 133 -11.04 3.86 -2.86
N GLY A 134 -9.77 3.52 -3.01
CA GLY A 134 -9.05 3.53 -4.28
C GLY A 134 -8.69 2.14 -4.82
N GLY A 135 -8.79 1.11 -3.98
CA GLY A 135 -8.28 -0.23 -4.29
C GLY A 135 -8.86 -0.83 -5.56
N GLN A 136 -10.17 -0.73 -5.79
CA GLN A 136 -10.81 -1.29 -6.99
C GLN A 136 -10.32 -0.63 -8.28
N ILE A 137 -10.04 0.68 -8.25
CA ILE A 137 -9.47 1.38 -9.40
C ILE A 137 -8.05 0.86 -9.66
N LEU A 138 -7.23 0.76 -8.61
CA LEU A 138 -5.85 0.27 -8.70
C LEU A 138 -5.81 -1.20 -9.13
N LYS A 139 -6.71 -2.05 -8.64
CA LYS A 139 -6.88 -3.44 -9.07
C LYS A 139 -7.10 -3.52 -10.58
N ASN A 140 -8.11 -2.80 -11.09
CA ASN A 140 -8.44 -2.82 -12.51
C ASN A 140 -7.28 -2.35 -13.40
N ILE A 141 -6.51 -1.36 -12.94
CA ILE A 141 -5.31 -0.89 -13.65
C ILE A 141 -4.24 -1.99 -13.63
N ALA A 142 -3.95 -2.59 -12.48
CA ALA A 142 -2.95 -3.65 -12.33
C ALA A 142 -3.27 -4.87 -13.21
N VAL A 143 -4.51 -5.35 -13.17
CA VAL A 143 -4.99 -6.47 -13.99
C VAL A 143 -4.76 -6.20 -15.47
N ARG A 144 -5.17 -5.04 -15.96
CA ARG A 144 -5.02 -4.67 -17.39
C ARG A 144 -3.56 -4.48 -17.78
N ALA A 145 -2.79 -3.75 -16.99
CA ALA A 145 -1.41 -3.41 -17.31
C ALA A 145 -0.48 -4.62 -17.29
N MET A 146 -0.73 -5.59 -16.39
CA MET A 146 0.08 -6.81 -16.27
C MET A 146 -0.53 -8.02 -17.00
N ASN A 147 -1.69 -7.84 -17.66
CA ASN A 147 -2.44 -8.90 -18.35
C ASN A 147 -2.68 -10.14 -17.44
N LEU A 148 -3.21 -9.88 -16.24
CA LEU A 148 -3.49 -10.93 -15.25
C LEU A 148 -4.85 -11.59 -15.56
N ALA A 149 -4.98 -12.87 -15.23
CA ALA A 149 -6.27 -13.53 -15.20
C ALA A 149 -7.12 -13.02 -14.03
N GLU A 150 -8.43 -13.24 -14.11
CA GLU A 150 -9.35 -12.84 -13.05
C GLU A 150 -9.01 -13.53 -11.73
N GLY A 151 -8.93 -12.75 -10.63
CA GLY A 151 -8.61 -13.24 -9.30
C GLY A 151 -7.13 -13.54 -9.04
N GLU A 152 -6.23 -13.33 -10.01
CA GLU A 152 -4.81 -13.60 -9.85
C GLU A 152 -3.99 -12.34 -9.54
N GLY A 153 -3.13 -12.44 -8.53
CA GLY A 153 -2.09 -11.46 -8.21
C GLY A 153 -2.61 -10.09 -7.75
N THR A 154 -3.89 -9.99 -7.39
CA THR A 154 -4.55 -8.75 -6.94
C THR A 154 -5.51 -8.97 -5.77
N ALA A 155 -5.36 -10.07 -5.03
CA ALA A 155 -6.18 -10.41 -3.86
C ALA A 155 -6.07 -9.34 -2.75
N PHE A 156 -4.94 -8.62 -2.70
CA PHE A 156 -4.75 -7.50 -1.77
C PHE A 156 -5.89 -6.47 -1.83
N TYR A 157 -6.42 -6.20 -3.00
CA TYR A 157 -7.49 -5.20 -3.19
C TYR A 157 -8.90 -5.73 -2.89
N GLU A 158 -9.04 -7.02 -2.56
CA GLU A 158 -10.32 -7.66 -2.33
C GLU A 158 -10.63 -7.82 -0.84
N PHE A 159 -11.75 -7.25 -0.41
CA PHE A 159 -12.25 -7.34 0.96
C PHE A 159 -13.43 -8.30 1.00
N GLN A 160 -13.16 -9.62 0.90
CA GLN A 160 -14.16 -10.67 0.76
C GLN A 160 -15.19 -10.69 1.90
N ASP A 161 -14.76 -10.30 3.12
CA ASP A 161 -15.60 -10.27 4.31
C ASP A 161 -16.32 -8.92 4.50
N ILE A 162 -16.26 -8.02 3.50
CA ILE A 162 -16.92 -6.72 3.50
C ILE A 162 -17.80 -6.60 2.25
N PRO A 163 -19.07 -7.07 2.32
CA PRO A 163 -19.96 -7.09 1.15
C PRO A 163 -20.39 -5.69 0.68
N ASP A 164 -20.42 -4.72 1.57
CA ASP A 164 -20.72 -3.31 1.26
C ASP A 164 -19.63 -2.39 1.82
N GLU A 165 -18.62 -2.11 0.98
CA GLU A 165 -17.51 -1.23 1.34
C GLU A 165 -17.96 0.21 1.64
N LYS A 166 -19.07 0.68 1.03
CA LYS A 166 -19.57 2.04 1.27
C LYS A 166 -20.15 2.14 2.68
N GLN A 167 -21.03 1.19 3.03
CA GLN A 167 -21.62 1.13 4.36
C GLN A 167 -20.57 0.88 5.42
N PHE A 168 -19.61 0.00 5.16
CA PHE A 168 -18.49 -0.25 6.09
C PHE A 168 -17.71 1.04 6.38
N LYS A 169 -17.34 1.81 5.34
CA LYS A 169 -16.65 3.10 5.51
C LYS A 169 -17.44 4.12 6.32
N VAL A 170 -18.76 4.12 6.20
CA VAL A 170 -19.62 4.97 7.02
C VAL A 170 -19.53 4.55 8.48
N GLY A 171 -19.71 3.28 8.80
CA GLY A 171 -19.59 2.75 10.16
C GLY A 171 -18.21 2.96 10.78
N TYR A 172 -17.15 2.76 10.00
CA TYR A 172 -15.77 2.99 10.46
C TYR A 172 -15.53 4.46 10.84
N ARG A 173 -16.01 5.41 10.03
CA ARG A 173 -15.90 6.85 10.34
C ARG A 173 -16.72 7.22 11.57
N GLN A 174 -17.91 6.65 11.71
CA GLN A 174 -18.72 6.85 12.92
C GLN A 174 -17.99 6.33 14.16
N ALA A 175 -17.38 5.13 14.09
CA ALA A 175 -16.60 4.59 15.20
C ALA A 175 -15.41 5.50 15.57
N LEU A 176 -14.74 6.12 14.59
CA LEU A 176 -13.68 7.11 14.85
C LEU A 176 -14.23 8.36 15.57
N ASP A 177 -15.39 8.86 15.15
CA ASP A 177 -16.00 10.06 15.73
C ASP A 177 -16.55 9.82 17.15
N GLU A 178 -16.87 8.56 17.50
CA GLU A 178 -17.34 8.13 18.82
C GLU A 178 -16.19 7.81 19.80
N LEU A 179 -14.93 7.89 19.37
CA LEU A 179 -13.81 7.68 20.28
C LEU A 179 -13.76 8.75 21.38
N PRO A 180 -13.64 8.35 22.66
CA PRO A 180 -13.59 9.28 23.78
C PRO A 180 -12.19 9.89 23.95
N ILE A 181 -11.79 10.72 22.99
CA ILE A 181 -10.51 11.40 22.93
C ILE A 181 -10.68 12.93 23.00
N ASP A 182 -9.67 13.60 23.53
CA ASP A 182 -9.59 15.07 23.52
C ASP A 182 -8.99 15.62 22.21
N ASP A 183 -9.03 16.91 22.05
CA ASP A 183 -8.50 17.60 20.87
C ASP A 183 -6.98 17.43 20.72
N ALA A 184 -6.25 17.32 21.80
CA ALA A 184 -4.80 17.12 21.78
C ALA A 184 -4.45 15.73 21.22
N THR A 185 -5.14 14.69 21.68
CA THR A 185 -5.01 13.32 21.17
C THR A 185 -5.43 13.24 19.70
N ALA A 186 -6.57 13.87 19.33
CA ALA A 186 -7.00 13.94 17.93
C ALA A 186 -5.96 14.59 17.03
N SER A 187 -5.33 15.68 17.47
CA SER A 187 -4.27 16.36 16.72
C SER A 187 -3.04 15.47 16.54
N ARG A 188 -2.61 14.76 17.57
CA ARG A 188 -1.50 13.78 17.48
C ARG A 188 -1.78 12.66 16.48
N ILE A 189 -3.02 12.15 16.46
CA ILE A 189 -3.43 11.12 15.49
C ILE A 189 -3.38 11.67 14.06
N VAL A 190 -3.81 12.91 13.83
CA VAL A 190 -3.72 13.57 12.51
C VAL A 190 -2.27 13.79 12.08
N GLU A 191 -1.41 14.22 13.00
CA GLU A 191 0.03 14.38 12.74
C GLU A 191 0.66 13.04 12.36
N GLU A 192 0.35 11.97 13.08
CA GLU A 192 0.84 10.63 12.77
C GLU A 192 0.30 10.11 11.43
N ALA A 193 -0.94 10.44 11.06
CA ALA A 193 -1.47 10.09 9.74
C ALA A 193 -0.70 10.81 8.61
N ASN A 194 -0.28 12.05 8.80
CA ASN A 194 0.60 12.73 7.85
C ASN A 194 1.99 12.08 7.81
N ALA A 195 2.53 11.63 8.94
CA ALA A 195 3.78 10.86 8.98
C ALA A 195 3.65 9.54 8.21
N ALA A 196 2.51 8.83 8.35
CA ALA A 196 2.20 7.60 7.60
C ALA A 196 2.18 7.86 6.08
N PHE A 197 1.54 8.95 5.62
CA PHE A 197 1.63 9.38 4.22
C PHE A 197 3.07 9.66 3.78
N GLY A 198 3.87 10.32 4.63
CA GLY A 198 5.29 10.56 4.37
C GLY A 198 6.09 9.27 4.18
N MET A 199 5.82 8.25 5.00
CA MET A 199 6.45 6.92 4.87
C MET A 199 6.01 6.20 3.60
N ASN A 200 4.72 6.28 3.22
CA ASN A 200 4.25 5.76 1.93
C ASN A 200 4.94 6.45 0.74
N MET A 201 5.13 7.77 0.80
CA MET A 201 5.84 8.49 -0.26
C MET A 201 7.29 8.04 -0.40
N LYS A 202 8.00 7.79 0.71
CA LYS A 202 9.37 7.23 0.68
C LYS A 202 9.38 5.84 0.04
N LEU A 203 8.41 4.98 0.36
CA LEU A 203 8.28 3.67 -0.25
C LEU A 203 8.05 3.78 -1.77
N PHE A 204 7.15 4.66 -2.21
CA PHE A 204 6.91 4.90 -3.64
C PHE A 204 8.14 5.45 -4.36
N GLN A 205 8.93 6.29 -3.71
CA GLN A 205 10.18 6.82 -4.26
C GLN A 205 11.22 5.71 -4.53
N GLU A 206 11.34 4.73 -3.63
CA GLU A 206 12.18 3.54 -3.85
C GLU A 206 11.67 2.69 -5.03
N MET A 207 10.33 2.55 -5.17
CA MET A 207 9.73 1.83 -6.29
C MET A 207 9.91 2.58 -7.61
N GLU A 208 9.87 3.91 -7.62
CA GLU A 208 10.13 4.75 -8.79
C GLU A 208 11.54 4.52 -9.35
N GLY A 209 12.56 4.47 -8.49
CA GLY A 209 13.93 4.15 -8.90
C GLY A 209 14.05 2.75 -9.56
N SER A 210 13.30 1.79 -9.06
CA SER A 210 13.21 0.44 -9.65
C SER A 210 12.52 0.45 -11.01
N LEU A 211 11.43 1.18 -11.15
CA LEU A 211 10.66 1.34 -12.38
C LEU A 211 11.50 1.98 -13.50
N ILE A 212 12.20 3.07 -13.19
CA ILE A 212 13.09 3.76 -14.15
C ILE A 212 14.19 2.82 -14.66
N LYS A 213 14.83 2.07 -13.77
CA LYS A 213 15.81 1.05 -14.16
C LYS A 213 15.24 0.00 -15.11
N SER A 214 14.07 -0.54 -14.80
CA SER A 214 13.42 -1.58 -15.61
C SER A 214 13.02 -1.06 -17.01
N ILE A 215 12.48 0.16 -17.08
CA ILE A 215 12.15 0.80 -18.37
C ILE A 215 13.42 1.08 -19.17
N GLY A 216 14.48 1.59 -18.54
CA GLY A 216 15.76 1.82 -19.19
C GLY A 216 16.38 0.54 -19.78
N GLN A 217 16.36 -0.57 -19.04
CA GLN A 217 16.82 -1.87 -19.52
C GLN A 217 15.99 -2.41 -20.70
N MET A 218 14.66 -2.24 -20.63
CA MET A 218 13.77 -2.66 -21.70
C MET A 218 14.02 -1.89 -23.01
N LEU A 219 14.21 -0.59 -22.93
CA LEU A 219 14.57 0.26 -24.06
C LEU A 219 15.93 -0.11 -24.63
N PHE A 220 16.94 -0.28 -23.78
CA PHE A 220 18.29 -0.70 -24.20
C PHE A 220 18.25 -2.06 -24.92
N ASN A 221 17.57 -3.05 -24.34
CA ASN A 221 17.45 -4.38 -24.96
C ASN A 221 16.71 -4.35 -26.31
N THR A 222 15.72 -3.47 -26.45
CA THR A 222 14.97 -3.30 -27.69
C THR A 222 15.85 -2.69 -28.78
N LEU A 223 16.64 -1.69 -28.44
CA LEU A 223 17.56 -1.02 -29.36
C LEU A 223 18.71 -1.95 -29.79
N THR A 224 19.27 -2.70 -28.87
CA THR A 224 20.36 -3.65 -29.17
C THR A 224 19.89 -4.85 -30.00
N ARG A 225 18.67 -5.36 -29.76
CA ARG A 225 18.07 -6.41 -30.61
C ARG A 225 17.81 -5.94 -32.05
N ARG A 226 17.37 -4.69 -32.25
CA ARG A 226 17.21 -4.10 -33.59
C ARG A 226 18.54 -3.97 -34.32
N ARG A 227 19.60 -3.56 -33.61
CA ARG A 227 20.94 -3.43 -34.18
C ARG A 227 21.52 -4.79 -34.62
N ASN A 228 21.33 -5.84 -33.84
CA ASN A 228 21.80 -7.19 -34.20
C ASN A 228 21.01 -7.81 -35.39
N ARG A 229 19.74 -7.48 -35.58
CA ARG A 229 18.97 -7.90 -36.76
C ARG A 229 19.43 -7.18 -38.02
N GLY A 230 19.72 -5.89 -37.97
CA GLY A 230 20.23 -5.12 -39.13
C GLY A 230 21.63 -5.54 -39.60
N SER A 231 22.49 -6.07 -38.71
CA SER A 231 23.82 -6.56 -39.07
C SER A 231 23.82 -7.97 -39.72
N THR A 232 22.75 -8.73 -39.53
CA THR A 232 22.63 -10.08 -40.09
C THR A 232 22.08 -10.03 -41.55
N GLU A 233 21.29 -9.01 -41.90
CA GLU A 233 20.78 -8.82 -43.28
C GLU A 233 21.84 -8.26 -44.23
N LEU A 234 22.87 -7.58 -43.74
CA LEU A 234 23.99 -7.10 -44.55
C LEU A 234 25.06 -8.16 -44.82
N ALA A 235 25.09 -9.28 -44.08
CA ALA A 235 26.04 -10.36 -44.26
C ALA A 235 25.56 -11.48 -45.19
N THR A 236 24.36 -11.39 -45.74
CA THR A 236 23.77 -12.36 -46.69
C THR A 236 23.60 -11.82 -48.10
N ALA A 237 24.19 -10.64 -48.43
CA ALA A 237 24.09 -9.99 -49.73
C ALA A 237 25.44 -9.85 -50.47
N GLU A 238 26.40 -10.75 -50.19
CA GLU A 238 27.64 -10.93 -51.01
C GLU A 238 27.68 -12.31 -51.64
#